data_6ec6c7336e9c21917de291b3c1da0d08
#
_entry.id   6ec6c7336e9c21917de291b3c1da0d08
#
_cell.length_a   1.000
_cell.length_b   1.000
_cell.length_c   1.000
_cell.angle_alpha   90.00
_cell.angle_beta   90.00
_cell.angle_gamma   90.00
#
_symmetry.space_group_name_H-M   'P 1'
#
loop_
_entity.id
_entity.type
_entity.pdbx_description
1 polymer ?
#
loop_
_entity_poly.entity_id
_entity_poly.type
_entity_poly.pdbx_seq_one_letter_code
_entity_poly.pdbx_strand_id
1 'polypeptide(L)'
;MKIKVTRSDIQRGEAGNSNECAIALALQRHFKTNNTYVDGAFDQDQPILKVDDKQLKIKDKDINKVGKFIDLFDDYVFNEDVVIDETCIPRPFEFEINQ
;
A
#
# COMPACT_ATOMS: atom_id res chain seq x y z
N MET A 1 10.31 -11.95 2.31
CA MET A 1 10.68 -10.60 2.79
C MET A 1 9.44 -9.89 3.28
N LYS A 2 9.50 -9.33 4.45
CA LYS A 2 8.34 -8.71 5.11
C LYS A 2 8.40 -7.19 4.99
N ILE A 3 7.33 -6.58 4.51
CA ILE A 3 7.22 -5.13 4.35
C ILE A 3 6.26 -4.61 5.41
N LYS A 4 6.68 -3.60 6.17
CA LYS A 4 5.86 -3.00 7.23
C LYS A 4 5.35 -1.63 6.76
N VAL A 5 4.01 -1.47 6.77
CA VAL A 5 3.36 -0.19 6.53
C VAL A 5 3.05 0.41 7.89
N THR A 6 3.71 1.51 8.23
CA THR A 6 3.58 2.13 9.56
C THR A 6 2.52 3.23 9.56
N ARG A 7 2.17 3.68 10.78
CA ARG A 7 1.26 4.83 10.91
C ARG A 7 1.83 6.07 10.22
N SER A 8 3.14 6.28 10.29
CA SER A 8 3.80 7.39 9.61
C SER A 8 3.61 7.32 8.09
N ASP A 9 3.72 6.12 7.52
CA ASP A 9 3.48 5.93 6.09
C ASP A 9 2.04 6.30 5.71
N ILE A 10 1.08 5.91 6.55
CA ILE A 10 -0.33 6.22 6.32
C ILE A 10 -0.59 7.72 6.43
N GLN A 11 -0.01 8.39 7.42
CA GLN A 11 -0.20 9.83 7.63
C GLN A 11 0.46 10.67 6.53
N ARG A 12 1.60 10.24 6.02
CA ARG A 12 2.37 10.98 5.02
C ARG A 12 2.03 10.59 3.58
N GLY A 13 1.38 9.45 3.40
CA GLY A 13 1.03 8.95 2.08
C GLY A 13 -0.10 9.74 1.44
N GLU A 14 -0.11 9.79 0.12
CA GLU A 14 -1.16 10.43 -0.68
C GLU A 14 -1.99 9.38 -1.39
N ALA A 15 -3.29 9.35 -1.11
CA ALA A 15 -4.20 8.44 -1.79
C ALA A 15 -4.30 8.79 -3.28
N GLY A 16 -4.37 7.76 -4.11
CA GLY A 16 -4.42 7.96 -5.56
C GLY A 16 -3.09 8.31 -6.20
N ASN A 17 -2.03 8.42 -5.40
CA ASN A 17 -0.68 8.68 -5.91
C ASN A 17 0.13 7.38 -5.91
N SER A 18 0.38 6.83 -7.09
CA SER A 18 1.06 5.54 -7.23
C SER A 18 2.50 5.56 -6.70
N ASN A 19 3.12 6.72 -6.63
CA ASN A 19 4.52 6.85 -6.20
C ASN A 19 4.65 7.26 -4.73
N GLU A 20 3.59 7.76 -4.11
CA GLU A 20 3.65 8.33 -2.76
C GLU A 20 2.51 7.87 -1.84
N CYS A 21 1.80 6.80 -2.19
CA CYS A 21 0.83 6.21 -1.28
C CYS A 21 1.54 5.54 -0.10
N ALA A 22 0.78 5.13 0.92
CA ALA A 22 1.35 4.55 2.14
C ALA A 22 2.24 3.34 1.85
N ILE A 23 1.81 2.45 0.96
CA ILE A 23 2.59 1.26 0.60
C ILE A 23 3.85 1.67 -0.16
N ALA A 24 3.75 2.63 -1.09
CA ALA A 24 4.93 3.12 -1.82
C ALA A 24 5.97 3.70 -0.87
N LEU A 25 5.56 4.47 0.14
CA LEU A 25 6.48 5.02 1.14
C LEU A 25 7.14 3.90 1.96
N ALA A 26 6.40 2.86 2.31
CA ALA A 26 6.95 1.70 3.01
C ALA A 26 8.02 0.99 2.16
N LEU A 27 7.75 0.84 0.87
CA LEU A 27 8.71 0.25 -0.07
C LEU A 27 9.96 1.12 -0.22
N GLN A 28 9.79 2.43 -0.32
CA GLN A 28 10.91 3.37 -0.41
C GLN A 28 11.85 3.23 0.79
N ARG A 29 11.27 3.15 1.98
CA ARG A 29 12.07 3.00 3.20
C ARG A 29 12.75 1.64 3.26
N HIS A 30 12.05 0.58 2.91
CA HIS A 30 12.59 -0.78 2.98
C HIS A 30 13.72 -1.01 1.97
N PHE A 31 13.53 -0.56 0.74
CA PHE A 31 14.50 -0.77 -0.35
C PHE A 31 15.47 0.40 -0.55
N LYS A 32 15.29 1.49 0.20
CA LYS A 32 16.15 2.69 0.16
C LYS A 32 16.23 3.28 -1.25
N THR A 33 15.08 3.40 -1.91
CA THR A 33 14.97 3.98 -3.25
C THR A 33 13.73 4.85 -3.33
N ASN A 34 13.74 5.85 -4.20
CA ASN A 34 12.58 6.68 -4.49
C ASN A 34 11.77 6.18 -5.69
N ASN A 35 12.26 5.15 -6.37
CA ASN A 35 11.61 4.63 -7.58
C ASN A 35 10.67 3.49 -7.21
N THR A 36 9.47 3.86 -6.73
CA THR A 36 8.43 2.91 -6.36
C THR A 36 7.12 3.23 -7.06
N TYR A 37 6.31 2.21 -7.30
CA TYR A 37 5.01 2.35 -7.95
C TYR A 37 4.04 1.35 -7.35
N VAL A 38 2.84 1.82 -6.99
CA VAL A 38 1.77 0.98 -6.43
C VAL A 38 0.48 1.29 -7.17
N ASP A 39 -0.17 0.26 -7.71
CA ASP A 39 -1.46 0.41 -8.37
C ASP A 39 -2.42 -0.62 -7.79
N GLY A 40 -3.59 -0.16 -7.34
CA GLY A 40 -4.63 -1.03 -6.81
C GLY A 40 -5.33 -1.88 -7.87
N ALA A 41 -5.13 -1.58 -9.15
CA ALA A 41 -5.65 -2.43 -10.20
C ALA A 41 -4.98 -3.80 -10.15
N PHE A 42 -5.78 -4.85 -10.31
CA PHE A 42 -5.25 -6.21 -10.25
C PHE A 42 -4.66 -6.60 -11.61
N ASP A 43 -3.40 -7.01 -11.59
CA ASP A 43 -2.75 -7.67 -12.70
C ASP A 43 -2.32 -9.05 -12.19
N GLN A 44 -2.71 -10.13 -12.87
CA GLN A 44 -2.40 -11.50 -12.44
C GLN A 44 -2.88 -11.80 -11.01
N ASP A 45 -4.08 -11.31 -10.67
CA ASP A 45 -4.77 -11.54 -9.40
C ASP A 45 -4.13 -10.88 -8.17
N GLN A 46 -3.29 -9.85 -8.36
CA GLN A 46 -2.72 -9.09 -7.25
C GLN A 46 -2.56 -7.61 -7.61
N PRO A 47 -2.53 -6.71 -6.60
CA PRO A 47 -2.13 -5.32 -6.85
C PRO A 47 -0.72 -5.23 -7.41
N ILE A 48 -0.46 -4.22 -8.22
CA ILE A 48 0.85 -4.01 -8.85
C ILE A 48 1.75 -3.25 -7.89
N LEU A 49 2.87 -3.85 -7.50
CA LEU A 49 3.91 -3.20 -6.71
C LEU A 49 5.22 -3.26 -7.49
N LYS A 50 5.87 -2.12 -7.71
CA LYS A 50 7.16 -2.06 -8.41
C LYS A 50 8.18 -1.29 -7.62
N VAL A 51 9.41 -1.79 -7.61
CA VAL A 51 10.59 -1.15 -7.02
C VAL A 51 11.71 -1.21 -8.03
N ASP A 52 12.26 -0.05 -8.42
CA ASP A 52 13.32 0.05 -9.43
C ASP A 52 12.97 -0.71 -10.72
N ASP A 53 11.72 -0.54 -11.18
CA ASP A 53 11.17 -1.16 -12.39
C ASP A 53 10.99 -2.67 -12.31
N LYS A 54 11.20 -3.28 -11.13
CA LYS A 54 10.93 -4.70 -10.92
C LYS A 54 9.58 -4.87 -10.24
N GLN A 55 8.71 -5.69 -10.81
CA GLN A 55 7.45 -6.02 -10.20
C GLN A 55 7.66 -7.01 -9.05
N LEU A 56 7.12 -6.67 -7.88
CA LEU A 56 7.16 -7.53 -6.70
C LEU A 56 5.95 -8.44 -6.69
N LYS A 57 6.14 -9.68 -6.23
CA LYS A 57 5.05 -10.61 -6.09
C LYS A 57 4.67 -10.73 -4.62
N ILE A 58 3.41 -10.40 -4.29
CA ILE A 58 2.88 -10.54 -2.94
C ILE A 58 2.61 -12.01 -2.68
N LYS A 59 2.94 -12.52 -1.49
CA LYS A 59 2.59 -13.89 -1.11
C LYS A 59 1.08 -14.05 -1.10
N ASP A 60 0.60 -15.20 -1.56
CA ASP A 60 -0.83 -15.46 -1.74
C ASP A 60 -1.65 -15.19 -0.48
N LYS A 61 -1.10 -15.51 0.69
CA LYS A 61 -1.78 -15.28 1.98
C LYS A 61 -2.06 -13.80 2.27
N ASP A 62 -1.32 -12.89 1.65
CA ASP A 62 -1.39 -11.45 1.94
C ASP A 62 -2.00 -10.63 0.81
N ILE A 63 -2.33 -11.22 -0.34
CA ILE A 63 -2.88 -10.48 -1.49
C ILE A 63 -4.15 -9.72 -1.09
N ASN A 64 -5.10 -10.39 -0.44
CA ASN A 64 -6.35 -9.76 -0.03
C ASN A 64 -6.14 -8.67 1.00
N LYS A 65 -5.19 -8.86 1.91
CA LYS A 65 -4.84 -7.87 2.93
C LYS A 65 -4.35 -6.57 2.29
N VAL A 66 -3.45 -6.69 1.32
CA VAL A 66 -2.90 -5.53 0.61
C VAL A 66 -3.99 -4.83 -0.20
N GLY A 67 -4.81 -5.58 -0.93
CA GLY A 67 -5.90 -5.02 -1.71
C GLY A 67 -6.92 -4.26 -0.85
N LYS A 68 -7.31 -4.84 0.28
CA LYS A 68 -8.23 -4.18 1.22
C LYS A 68 -7.63 -2.90 1.80
N PHE A 69 -6.34 -2.91 2.11
CA PHE A 69 -5.68 -1.72 2.61
C PHE A 69 -5.70 -0.60 1.59
N ILE A 70 -5.40 -0.91 0.33
CA ILE A 70 -5.41 0.09 -0.74
C ILE A 70 -6.80 0.72 -0.87
N ASP A 71 -7.84 -0.09 -0.89
CA ASP A 71 -9.22 0.39 -0.99
C ASP A 71 -9.60 1.28 0.19
N LEU A 72 -9.28 0.87 1.41
CA LEU A 72 -9.57 1.66 2.61
C LEU A 72 -8.78 2.96 2.63
N PHE A 73 -7.52 2.93 2.23
CA PHE A 73 -6.67 4.11 2.23
C PHE A 73 -7.17 5.15 1.23
N ASP A 74 -7.54 4.72 0.03
CA ASP A 74 -8.03 5.62 -1.00
C ASP A 74 -9.38 6.24 -0.57
N ASP A 75 -10.30 5.45 -0.03
CA ASP A 75 -11.58 5.94 0.46
C ASP A 75 -11.42 6.91 1.62
N TYR A 76 -10.51 6.60 2.56
CA TYR A 76 -10.31 7.42 3.75
C TYR A 76 -9.86 8.83 3.40
N VAL A 77 -8.92 8.98 2.47
CA VAL A 77 -8.37 10.28 2.12
C VAL A 77 -9.33 11.09 1.23
N PHE A 78 -10.09 10.42 0.35
CA PHE A 78 -11.04 11.10 -0.51
C PHE A 78 -12.30 11.56 0.20
N ASN A 79 -12.63 11.00 1.37
CA ASN A 79 -13.86 11.29 2.09
C ASN A 79 -13.58 11.98 3.43
N GLU A 80 -12.72 13.01 3.44
CA GLU A 80 -12.34 13.73 4.65
C GLU A 80 -13.53 14.33 5.42
N ASP A 81 -14.61 14.69 4.73
CA ASP A 81 -15.80 15.30 5.33
C ASP A 81 -16.82 14.28 5.84
N VAL A 82 -16.56 13.01 5.68
CA VAL A 82 -17.48 11.96 6.15
C VAL A 82 -17.04 11.52 7.54
N VAL A 83 -18.03 11.39 8.46
CA VAL A 83 -17.76 10.79 9.77
C VAL A 83 -17.41 9.33 9.54
N ILE A 84 -16.13 9.01 9.66
CA ILE A 84 -15.62 7.68 9.37
C ILE A 84 -15.65 6.86 10.64
N ASP A 85 -16.32 5.71 10.58
CA ASP A 85 -16.27 4.71 11.64
C ASP A 85 -14.82 4.23 11.80
N GLU A 86 -14.42 3.95 13.03
CA GLU A 86 -13.06 3.44 13.32
C GLU A 86 -12.68 2.21 12.50
N THR A 87 -13.67 1.41 12.10
CA THR A 87 -13.44 0.22 11.26
C THR A 87 -13.01 0.57 9.84
N CYS A 88 -13.22 1.81 9.40
CA CYS A 88 -12.88 2.29 8.06
C CYS A 88 -11.53 3.03 8.02
N ILE A 89 -10.87 3.21 9.16
CA ILE A 89 -9.59 3.90 9.23
C ILE A 89 -8.48 2.91 8.88
N PRO A 90 -7.63 3.22 7.87
CA PRO A 90 -6.49 2.36 7.57
C PRO A 90 -5.57 2.22 8.77
N ARG A 91 -5.14 1.00 9.05
CA ARG A 91 -4.26 0.71 10.19
C ARG A 91 -2.91 0.19 9.71
N PRO A 92 -1.86 0.41 10.49
CA PRO A 92 -0.56 -0.19 10.18
C PRO A 92 -0.69 -1.71 10.04
N PHE A 93 0.04 -2.25 9.09
CA PHE A 93 0.05 -3.70 8.86
C PHE A 93 1.37 -4.11 8.21
N GLU A 94 1.56 -5.40 8.08
CA GLU A 94 2.71 -5.93 7.36
C GLU A 94 2.25 -7.01 6.39
N PHE A 95 3.02 -7.16 5.32
CA PHE A 95 2.76 -8.20 4.32
C PHE A 95 4.07 -8.76 3.81
N GLU A 96 4.01 -9.96 3.22
CA GLU A 96 5.19 -10.61 2.69
C GLU A 96 5.19 -10.63 1.17
N ILE A 97 6.38 -10.45 0.61
CA ILE A 97 6.59 -10.56 -0.83
C ILE A 97 7.56 -11.71 -1.12
N ASN A 98 7.41 -12.29 -2.30
CA ASN A 98 8.33 -13.29 -2.81
C ASN A 98 9.48 -12.57 -3.52
N GLN A 99 10.67 -13.04 -3.24
CA GLN A 99 11.83 -12.57 -3.97
C GLN A 99 12.46 -13.68 -4.76
#